data_318769961156162a1119fe74da9cb681
#
_entry.id   318769961156162a1119fe74da9cb681
#
_cell.length_a   1.000
_cell.length_b   1.000
_cell.length_c   1.000
_cell.angle_alpha   90.00
_cell.angle_beta   90.00
_cell.angle_gamma   90.00
#
_symmetry.space_group_name_H-M   'P 1'
#
loop_
_entity.id
_entity.type
_entity.pdbx_description
1 polymer ?
#
loop_
_entity_poly.entity_id
_entity_poly.type
_entity_poly.pdbx_seq_one_letter_code
_entity_poly.pdbx_strand_id
1 'polypeptide(L)'
;MIAALIAAGLLSAFDWSDGCRPVAGSEALWRDDVRYVFVGETHGTVEAPAAFADLVCAALEQGPVVVSLEYPVEFQPTLDAFMEADTEAEARAALAAYPHGPFVHHDGRGSEAMLDLLLRLRAMLREAADMTVVASVPNSPRVEGFRQSYAEMDRAVLWSRQAMAQPHSRLLALVGRVHAEKIRRVGSPLGLPAAAHIRPEETLSLSVAHQGGEAWMCRDDCGGAPIPNVDA
;
A
#
# COMPACT_ATOMS: atom_id res chain seq x y z
N MET A 1 44.07 1.92 16.98
CA MET A 1 42.66 1.73 17.47
C MET A 1 41.84 2.90 16.93
N ILE A 2 41.06 2.66 15.89
CA ILE A 2 40.19 3.68 15.28
C ILE A 2 38.78 3.32 15.76
N ALA A 3 38.23 4.16 16.61
CA ALA A 3 36.87 4.04 17.07
C ALA A 3 35.92 4.49 15.95
N ALA A 4 35.16 3.58 15.38
CA ALA A 4 34.09 3.89 14.47
C ALA A 4 32.92 4.47 15.28
N LEU A 5 32.63 5.75 15.11
CA LEU A 5 31.41 6.39 15.57
C LEU A 5 30.27 5.93 14.67
N ILE A 6 29.45 5.00 15.15
CA ILE A 6 28.16 4.69 14.57
C ILE A 6 27.24 5.87 14.93
N ALA A 7 26.96 6.73 13.97
CA ALA A 7 25.91 7.72 14.08
C ALA A 7 24.56 6.97 14.07
N ALA A 8 24.00 6.74 15.26
CA ALA A 8 22.62 6.35 15.41
C ALA A 8 21.78 7.55 14.93
N GLY A 9 21.26 7.47 13.70
CA GLY A 9 20.22 8.36 13.22
C GLY A 9 19.04 8.20 14.14
N LEU A 10 18.67 9.27 14.84
CA LEU A 10 17.41 9.37 15.57
C LEU A 10 16.28 9.30 14.54
N LEU A 11 15.78 8.10 14.29
CA LEU A 11 14.43 7.91 13.77
C LEU A 11 13.52 8.48 14.85
N SER A 12 13.02 9.68 14.66
CA SER A 12 11.98 10.24 15.52
C SER A 12 10.81 9.27 15.47
N ALA A 13 10.52 8.62 16.60
CA ALA A 13 9.27 7.89 16.76
C ALA A 13 8.15 8.86 16.34
N PHE A 14 7.35 8.46 15.37
CA PHE A 14 6.25 9.28 14.88
C PHE A 14 5.22 9.30 16.02
N ASP A 15 5.07 10.46 16.63
CA ASP A 15 4.11 10.66 17.72
C ASP A 15 2.75 11.01 17.11
N TRP A 16 1.80 10.10 17.22
CA TRP A 16 0.41 10.28 16.76
C TRP A 16 -0.33 11.35 17.56
N SER A 17 0.20 11.77 18.72
CA SER A 17 -0.38 12.86 19.51
C SER A 17 -0.47 14.18 18.73
N ASP A 18 0.33 14.33 17.67
CA ASP A 18 0.29 15.48 16.75
C ASP A 18 -0.83 15.43 15.69
N GLY A 19 -1.64 14.34 15.68
CA GLY A 19 -2.74 14.16 14.71
C GLY A 19 -2.28 13.76 13.31
N CYS A 20 -3.24 13.64 12.41
CA CYS A 20 -2.99 13.34 11.00
C CYS A 20 -2.39 14.54 10.28
N ARG A 21 -1.40 14.32 9.41
CA ARG A 21 -0.94 15.40 8.53
C ARG A 21 -2.00 15.68 7.48
N PRO A 22 -2.43 16.95 7.33
CA PRO A 22 -3.42 17.29 6.33
C PRO A 22 -2.90 17.01 4.92
N VAL A 23 -3.68 16.27 4.14
CA VAL A 23 -3.44 16.10 2.70
C VAL A 23 -4.37 17.07 1.97
N ALA A 24 -3.81 18.08 1.34
CA ALA A 24 -4.60 19.10 0.66
C ALA A 24 -5.52 18.48 -0.39
N GLY A 25 -6.82 18.83 -0.36
CA GLY A 25 -7.82 18.29 -1.27
C GLY A 25 -8.37 16.90 -0.89
N SER A 26 -7.91 16.30 0.21
CA SER A 26 -8.39 14.97 0.63
C SER A 26 -9.86 15.00 1.05
N GLU A 27 -10.40 16.14 1.43
CA GLU A 27 -11.82 16.30 1.76
C GLU A 27 -12.76 15.86 0.63
N ALA A 28 -12.30 15.96 -0.62
CA ALA A 28 -13.06 15.48 -1.78
C ALA A 28 -13.20 13.94 -1.85
N LEU A 29 -12.39 13.19 -1.08
CA LEU A 29 -12.40 11.74 -1.02
C LEU A 29 -13.44 11.19 -0.03
N TRP A 30 -13.87 12.03 0.93
CA TRP A 30 -14.67 11.58 2.07
C TRP A 30 -16.17 11.76 1.88
N ARG A 31 -16.62 11.72 0.63
CA ARG A 31 -18.05 11.77 0.28
C ARG A 31 -18.75 10.48 0.68
N ASP A 32 -20.02 10.56 1.04
CA ASP A 32 -20.83 9.41 1.50
C ASP A 32 -21.01 8.32 0.42
N ASP A 33 -20.97 8.72 -0.86
CA ASP A 33 -21.08 7.81 -2.00
C ASP A 33 -19.75 7.13 -2.36
N VAL A 34 -18.61 7.54 -1.78
CA VAL A 34 -17.29 6.96 -2.04
C VAL A 34 -16.97 5.89 -1.01
N ARG A 35 -16.87 4.67 -1.47
CA ARG A 35 -16.53 3.51 -0.66
C ARG A 35 -15.10 3.00 -0.92
N TYR A 36 -14.60 3.21 -2.13
CA TYR A 36 -13.28 2.72 -2.56
C TYR A 36 -12.40 3.89 -2.98
N VAL A 37 -11.22 3.96 -2.38
CA VAL A 37 -10.18 4.92 -2.76
C VAL A 37 -8.92 4.15 -3.14
N PHE A 38 -8.56 4.18 -4.41
CA PHE A 38 -7.35 3.55 -4.93
C PHE A 38 -6.25 4.59 -5.08
N VAL A 39 -5.11 4.34 -4.46
CA VAL A 39 -3.93 5.18 -4.56
C VAL A 39 -2.88 4.45 -5.38
N GLY A 40 -2.68 4.91 -6.61
CA GLY A 40 -1.72 4.36 -7.54
C GLY A 40 -0.32 4.90 -7.28
N GLU A 41 0.64 4.01 -7.10
CA GLU A 41 2.03 4.34 -6.83
C GLU A 41 2.98 3.91 -7.95
N THR A 42 4.16 4.51 -7.97
CA THR A 42 5.37 3.92 -8.54
C THR A 42 6.10 3.24 -7.39
N HIS A 43 6.19 1.90 -7.42
CA HIS A 43 6.84 1.12 -6.37
C HIS A 43 8.26 1.62 -6.09
N GLY A 44 8.63 1.64 -4.81
CA GLY A 44 9.95 2.03 -4.36
C GLY A 44 10.17 3.54 -4.18
N THR A 45 9.15 4.38 -4.44
CA THR A 45 9.18 5.79 -4.08
C THR A 45 8.91 5.98 -2.59
N VAL A 46 9.41 7.07 -2.01
CA VAL A 46 9.18 7.41 -0.59
C VAL A 46 7.85 8.14 -0.41
N GLU A 47 7.45 8.92 -1.39
CA GLU A 47 6.31 9.82 -1.32
C GLU A 47 4.98 9.08 -1.25
N ALA A 48 4.84 7.99 -2.02
CA ALA A 48 3.57 7.29 -2.12
C ALA A 48 3.17 6.58 -0.82
N PRO A 49 4.03 5.77 -0.17
CA PRO A 49 3.72 5.20 1.15
C PRO A 49 3.46 6.26 2.22
N ALA A 50 4.24 7.35 2.23
CA ALA A 50 4.06 8.43 3.19
C ALA A 50 2.71 9.14 3.03
N ALA A 51 2.36 9.55 1.79
CA ALA A 51 1.08 10.18 1.49
C ALA A 51 -0.11 9.25 1.76
N PHE A 52 0.05 7.96 1.47
CA PHE A 52 -0.98 6.96 1.74
C PHE A 52 -1.25 6.81 3.24
N ALA A 53 -0.22 6.79 4.08
CA ALA A 53 -0.40 6.76 5.53
C ALA A 53 -1.15 7.99 6.05
N ASP A 54 -0.86 9.18 5.52
CA ASP A 54 -1.57 10.41 5.87
C ASP A 54 -3.05 10.36 5.40
N LEU A 55 -3.33 9.78 4.23
CA LEU A 55 -4.71 9.55 3.76
C LEU A 55 -5.47 8.54 4.62
N VAL A 56 -4.82 7.45 5.06
CA VAL A 56 -5.43 6.47 5.98
C VAL A 56 -5.79 7.15 7.30
N CYS A 57 -4.87 7.94 7.85
CA CYS A 57 -5.11 8.70 9.07
C CYS A 57 -6.32 9.64 8.92
N ALA A 58 -6.39 10.42 7.84
CA ALA A 58 -7.53 11.31 7.57
C ALA A 58 -8.84 10.54 7.34
N ALA A 59 -8.78 9.35 6.75
CA ALA A 59 -9.97 8.50 6.57
C ALA A 59 -10.52 7.96 7.88
N LEU A 60 -9.63 7.63 8.84
CA LEU A 60 -10.01 7.15 10.18
C LEU A 60 -10.78 8.20 10.98
N GLU A 61 -10.57 9.48 10.73
CA GLU A 61 -11.39 10.57 11.30
C GLU A 61 -12.83 10.54 10.78
N GLN A 62 -13.08 9.89 9.64
CA GLN A 62 -14.39 9.79 9.00
C GLN A 62 -15.14 8.49 9.34
N GLY A 63 -14.46 7.50 9.89
CA GLY A 63 -15.04 6.21 10.28
C GLY A 63 -14.10 5.02 10.03
N PRO A 64 -14.64 3.79 10.09
CA PRO A 64 -13.86 2.57 9.93
C PRO A 64 -13.16 2.45 8.57
N VAL A 65 -11.94 1.92 8.54
CA VAL A 65 -11.11 1.81 7.34
C VAL A 65 -10.61 0.39 7.12
N VAL A 66 -10.74 -0.11 5.90
CA VAL A 66 -9.98 -1.26 5.40
C VAL A 66 -8.80 -0.75 4.59
N VAL A 67 -7.59 -0.99 5.09
CA VAL A 67 -6.34 -0.68 4.39
C VAL A 67 -5.91 -1.90 3.59
N SER A 68 -5.88 -1.77 2.27
CA SER A 68 -5.53 -2.85 1.34
C SER A 68 -4.16 -2.58 0.73
N LEU A 69 -3.21 -3.51 0.96
CA LEU A 69 -1.84 -3.39 0.47
C LEU A 69 -1.57 -4.42 -0.64
N GLU A 70 -0.73 -4.09 -1.59
CA GLU A 70 -0.40 -4.95 -2.73
C GLU A 70 0.58 -6.07 -2.34
N TYR A 71 0.22 -6.84 -1.32
CA TYR A 71 0.92 -8.04 -0.89
C TYR A 71 0.14 -9.30 -1.26
N PRO A 72 0.82 -10.44 -1.51
CA PRO A 72 0.17 -11.72 -1.73
C PRO A 72 -0.75 -12.10 -0.56
N VAL A 73 -1.91 -12.67 -0.83
CA VAL A 73 -2.86 -13.08 0.23
C VAL A 73 -2.25 -14.08 1.22
N GLU A 74 -1.27 -14.87 0.79
CA GLU A 74 -0.52 -15.80 1.64
C GLU A 74 0.34 -15.07 2.68
N PHE A 75 0.62 -13.79 2.48
CA PHE A 75 1.34 -12.95 3.43
C PHE A 75 0.46 -12.46 4.58
N GLN A 76 -0.87 -12.61 4.49
CA GLN A 76 -1.79 -12.10 5.52
C GLN A 76 -1.43 -12.55 6.95
N PRO A 77 -1.10 -13.83 7.24
CA PRO A 77 -0.74 -14.23 8.60
C PRO A 77 0.51 -13.51 9.15
N THR A 78 1.47 -13.20 8.27
CA THR A 78 2.67 -12.44 8.65
C THR A 78 2.33 -10.97 8.90
N LEU A 79 1.47 -10.40 8.08
CA LEU A 79 0.96 -9.04 8.25
C LEU A 79 0.18 -8.90 9.55
N ASP A 80 -0.67 -9.86 9.88
CA ASP A 80 -1.41 -9.90 11.14
C ASP A 80 -0.44 -9.97 12.34
N ALA A 81 0.55 -10.87 12.30
CA ALA A 81 1.56 -10.98 13.34
C ALA A 81 2.39 -9.70 13.51
N PHE A 82 2.68 -8.99 12.39
CA PHE A 82 3.33 -7.67 12.45
C PHE A 82 2.46 -6.62 13.14
N MET A 83 1.18 -6.56 12.80
CA MET A 83 0.24 -5.57 13.35
C MET A 83 -0.06 -5.82 14.83
N GLU A 84 -0.12 -7.08 15.26
CA GLU A 84 -0.42 -7.51 16.64
C GLU A 84 0.80 -7.49 17.56
N ALA A 85 2.02 -7.42 17.04
CA ALA A 85 3.25 -7.47 17.82
C ALA A 85 3.29 -6.40 18.94
N ASP A 86 3.80 -6.76 20.12
CA ASP A 86 3.88 -5.81 21.26
C ASP A 86 4.96 -4.75 21.06
N THR A 87 6.07 -5.13 20.43
CA THR A 87 7.22 -4.24 20.18
C THR A 87 7.53 -4.11 18.70
N GLU A 88 8.23 -3.05 18.32
CA GLU A 88 8.72 -2.90 16.95
C GLU A 88 9.72 -4.01 16.57
N ALA A 89 10.53 -4.46 17.52
CA ALA A 89 11.49 -5.54 17.28
C ALA A 89 10.79 -6.85 16.93
N GLU A 90 9.70 -7.19 17.61
CA GLU A 90 8.87 -8.37 17.31
C GLU A 90 8.16 -8.21 15.96
N ALA A 91 7.64 -7.03 15.66
CA ALA A 91 7.03 -6.73 14.38
C ALA A 91 8.03 -6.95 13.23
N ARG A 92 9.22 -6.39 13.33
CA ARG A 92 10.30 -6.61 12.33
C ARG A 92 10.71 -8.07 12.23
N ALA A 93 10.75 -8.80 13.36
CA ALA A 93 11.05 -10.24 13.38
C ALA A 93 9.96 -11.06 12.67
N ALA A 94 8.68 -10.70 12.80
CA ALA A 94 7.58 -11.34 12.08
C ALA A 94 7.76 -11.21 10.55
N LEU A 95 8.13 -10.04 10.05
CA LEU A 95 8.43 -9.85 8.61
C LEU A 95 9.64 -10.68 8.16
N ALA A 96 10.71 -10.71 8.96
CA ALA A 96 11.92 -11.44 8.64
C ALA A 96 11.73 -12.97 8.65
N ALA A 97 10.75 -13.47 9.38
CA ALA A 97 10.43 -14.89 9.45
C ALA A 97 9.75 -15.44 8.18
N TYR A 98 9.23 -14.59 7.31
CA TYR A 98 8.57 -15.01 6.07
C TYR A 98 9.57 -15.07 4.91
N PRO A 99 9.95 -16.29 4.45
CA PRO A 99 11.05 -16.46 3.49
C PRO A 99 10.75 -15.95 2.07
N HIS A 100 9.48 -15.65 1.79
CA HIS A 100 9.00 -15.17 0.49
C HIS A 100 8.23 -13.85 0.62
N GLY A 101 8.49 -13.10 1.69
CA GLY A 101 7.82 -11.84 1.97
C GLY A 101 8.11 -10.74 0.95
N PRO A 102 7.34 -9.67 0.98
CA PRO A 102 7.51 -8.54 0.07
C PRO A 102 8.89 -7.89 0.19
N PHE A 103 9.57 -8.04 1.34
CA PHE A 103 10.95 -7.59 1.54
C PHE A 103 11.98 -8.44 0.78
N VAL A 104 11.56 -9.55 0.17
CA VAL A 104 12.32 -10.36 -0.77
C VAL A 104 11.94 -10.02 -2.23
N HIS A 105 10.85 -9.29 -2.44
CA HIS A 105 10.46 -8.82 -3.77
C HIS A 105 11.30 -7.61 -4.20
N HIS A 106 11.79 -7.69 -5.41
CA HIS A 106 12.76 -6.78 -6.02
C HIS A 106 12.12 -5.56 -6.70
N ASP A 107 10.87 -5.22 -6.39
CA ASP A 107 10.08 -4.21 -7.10
C ASP A 107 9.68 -2.99 -6.24
N GLY A 108 10.34 -2.79 -5.11
CA GLY A 108 10.11 -1.65 -4.23
C GLY A 108 9.03 -1.83 -3.15
N ARG A 109 8.19 -2.89 -3.23
CA ARG A 109 7.20 -3.20 -2.19
C ARG A 109 7.81 -3.66 -0.85
N GLY A 110 9.11 -3.98 -0.84
CA GLY A 110 9.90 -4.31 0.34
C GLY A 110 10.86 -3.19 0.74
N SER A 111 10.63 -1.95 0.33
CA SER A 111 11.47 -0.80 0.66
C SER A 111 11.31 -0.34 2.11
N GLU A 112 12.28 0.42 2.63
CA GLU A 112 12.17 1.06 3.94
C GLU A 112 10.94 1.97 4.03
N ALA A 113 10.57 2.66 2.95
CA ALA A 113 9.37 3.49 2.91
C ALA A 113 8.08 2.67 3.12
N MET A 114 8.02 1.44 2.61
CA MET A 114 6.91 0.52 2.89
C MET A 114 6.95 0.00 4.31
N LEU A 115 8.13 -0.25 4.87
CA LEU A 115 8.27 -0.61 6.28
C LEU A 115 7.81 0.53 7.20
N ASP A 116 8.18 1.77 6.89
CA ASP A 116 7.70 2.95 7.62
C ASP A 116 6.17 3.09 7.55
N LEU A 117 5.56 2.83 6.38
CA LEU A 117 4.11 2.75 6.26
C LEU A 117 3.52 1.70 7.20
N LEU A 118 4.06 0.46 7.18
CA LEU A 118 3.56 -0.61 8.05
C LEU A 118 3.68 -0.25 9.54
N LEU A 119 4.78 0.38 9.96
CA LEU A 119 4.97 0.84 11.33
C LEU A 119 3.96 1.93 11.71
N ARG A 120 3.67 2.85 10.82
CA ARG A 120 2.63 3.88 11.02
C ARG A 120 1.24 3.26 11.15
N LEU A 121 0.87 2.32 10.28
CA LEU A 121 -0.41 1.60 10.35
C LEU A 121 -0.54 0.83 11.67
N ARG A 122 0.54 0.15 12.08
CA ARG A 122 0.59 -0.55 13.37
C ARG A 122 0.40 0.42 14.54
N ALA A 123 1.02 1.59 14.51
CA ALA A 123 0.83 2.61 15.56
C ALA A 123 -0.64 3.07 15.64
N MET A 124 -1.30 3.33 14.50
CA MET A 124 -2.73 3.66 14.45
C MET A 124 -3.60 2.57 15.09
N LEU A 125 -3.35 1.30 14.76
CA LEU A 125 -4.09 0.16 15.34
C LEU A 125 -3.93 0.08 16.87
N ARG A 126 -2.73 0.34 17.38
CA ARG A 126 -2.46 0.31 18.83
C ARG A 126 -3.17 1.43 19.59
N GLU A 127 -3.49 2.52 18.96
CA GLU A 127 -4.27 3.64 19.52
C GLU A 127 -5.79 3.47 19.35
N ALA A 128 -6.23 2.21 19.14
CA ALA A 128 -7.63 1.81 19.01
C ALA A 128 -8.34 2.37 17.77
N ALA A 129 -7.62 2.58 16.67
CA ALA A 129 -8.24 2.91 15.40
C ALA A 129 -9.11 1.75 14.88
N ASP A 130 -10.31 2.07 14.40
CA ASP A 130 -11.19 1.08 13.75
C ASP A 130 -10.69 0.82 12.32
N MET A 131 -9.66 0.01 12.23
CA MET A 131 -8.94 -0.28 11.00
C MET A 131 -8.62 -1.77 10.88
N THR A 132 -8.68 -2.28 9.65
CA THR A 132 -8.20 -3.61 9.28
C THR A 132 -7.18 -3.48 8.16
N VAL A 133 -6.01 -4.14 8.28
CA VAL A 133 -4.98 -4.13 7.24
C VAL A 133 -4.97 -5.48 6.52
N VAL A 134 -5.08 -5.47 5.19
CA VAL A 134 -5.27 -6.68 4.39
C VAL A 134 -4.34 -6.74 3.18
N ALA A 135 -3.90 -7.95 2.86
CA ALA A 135 -3.18 -8.26 1.63
C ALA A 135 -4.16 -8.42 0.46
N SER A 136 -3.82 -7.94 -0.74
CA SER A 136 -4.75 -7.84 -1.86
C SER A 136 -4.27 -8.38 -3.22
N VAL A 137 -3.15 -9.10 -3.24
CA VAL A 137 -2.75 -9.82 -4.46
C VAL A 137 -3.28 -11.25 -4.37
N PRO A 138 -4.31 -11.60 -5.18
CA PRO A 138 -4.88 -12.92 -5.15
C PRO A 138 -3.87 -13.97 -5.64
N ASN A 139 -3.98 -15.19 -5.10
CA ASN A 139 -3.22 -16.34 -5.60
C ASN A 139 -3.87 -16.83 -6.92
N SER A 140 -3.58 -16.13 -7.99
CA SER A 140 -4.08 -16.53 -9.31
C SER A 140 -3.19 -17.63 -9.87
N PRO A 141 -3.76 -18.76 -10.32
CA PRO A 141 -2.96 -19.88 -10.81
C PRO A 141 -2.15 -19.46 -12.06
N ARG A 142 -0.84 -19.73 -12.03
CA ARG A 142 0.04 -19.54 -13.19
C ARG A 142 -0.09 -20.75 -14.12
N VAL A 143 -1.19 -20.84 -14.84
CA VAL A 143 -1.43 -21.90 -15.82
C VAL A 143 -1.23 -21.35 -17.25
N GLU A 144 -0.84 -22.23 -18.16
CA GLU A 144 -0.74 -21.88 -19.58
C GLU A 144 -2.09 -21.36 -20.09
N GLY A 145 -2.08 -20.21 -20.79
CA GLY A 145 -3.30 -19.55 -21.26
C GLY A 145 -3.99 -18.63 -20.24
N PHE A 146 -3.48 -18.54 -18.98
CA PHE A 146 -3.97 -17.57 -18.02
C PHE A 146 -3.70 -16.15 -18.51
N ARG A 147 -4.75 -15.36 -18.64
CA ARG A 147 -4.63 -13.96 -19.05
C ARG A 147 -4.46 -13.08 -17.83
N GLN A 148 -3.54 -12.14 -17.89
CA GLN A 148 -3.31 -11.17 -16.83
C GLN A 148 -4.57 -10.36 -16.48
N SER A 149 -5.50 -10.19 -17.44
CA SER A 149 -6.82 -9.59 -17.20
C SER A 149 -7.69 -10.36 -16.19
N TYR A 150 -7.48 -11.67 -16.00
CA TYR A 150 -8.19 -12.43 -14.97
C TYR A 150 -7.65 -12.10 -13.57
N ALA A 151 -6.32 -11.86 -13.44
CA ALA A 151 -5.74 -11.42 -12.17
C ALA A 151 -6.31 -10.06 -11.73
N GLU A 152 -6.57 -9.15 -12.68
CA GLU A 152 -7.21 -7.86 -12.38
C GLU A 152 -8.65 -8.05 -11.87
N MET A 153 -9.42 -8.95 -12.50
CA MET A 153 -10.77 -9.28 -12.04
C MET A 153 -10.75 -9.94 -10.66
N ASP A 154 -9.85 -10.90 -10.43
CA ASP A 154 -9.71 -11.60 -9.15
C ASP A 154 -9.36 -10.60 -8.02
N ARG A 155 -8.50 -9.63 -8.31
CA ARG A 155 -8.15 -8.55 -7.37
C ARG A 155 -9.37 -7.69 -7.05
N ALA A 156 -10.14 -7.29 -8.04
CA ALA A 156 -11.37 -6.52 -7.84
C ALA A 156 -12.42 -7.29 -7.00
N VAL A 157 -12.56 -8.59 -7.24
CA VAL A 157 -13.43 -9.47 -6.43
C VAL A 157 -12.93 -9.54 -4.98
N LEU A 158 -11.61 -9.64 -4.79
CA LEU A 158 -11.01 -9.66 -3.44
C LEU A 158 -11.30 -8.35 -2.70
N TRP A 159 -11.06 -7.19 -3.31
CA TRP A 159 -11.38 -5.89 -2.73
C TRP A 159 -12.87 -5.76 -2.36
N SER A 160 -13.75 -6.20 -3.25
CA SER A 160 -15.19 -6.19 -2.98
C SER A 160 -15.56 -7.05 -1.77
N ARG A 161 -14.94 -8.23 -1.62
CA ARG A 161 -15.14 -9.12 -0.45
C ARG A 161 -14.60 -8.49 0.83
N GLN A 162 -13.41 -7.88 0.78
CA GLN A 162 -12.79 -7.19 1.92
C GLN A 162 -13.67 -6.03 2.40
N ALA A 163 -14.18 -5.20 1.48
CA ALA A 163 -15.10 -4.13 1.83
C ALA A 163 -16.45 -4.63 2.36
N MET A 164 -16.97 -5.74 1.84
CA MET A 164 -18.23 -6.34 2.35
C MET A 164 -18.09 -6.99 3.72
N ALA A 165 -16.90 -7.51 4.05
CA ALA A 165 -16.64 -8.09 5.36
C ALA A 165 -16.66 -7.05 6.49
N GLN A 166 -16.45 -5.78 6.15
CA GLN A 166 -16.47 -4.63 7.05
C GLN A 166 -17.55 -3.63 6.58
N PRO A 167 -18.83 -3.90 6.79
CA PRO A 167 -19.90 -3.00 6.41
C PRO A 167 -19.71 -1.65 7.12
N HIS A 168 -19.95 -0.56 6.42
CA HIS A 168 -19.72 0.83 6.85
C HIS A 168 -18.24 1.30 6.83
N SER A 169 -17.28 0.45 6.47
CA SER A 169 -15.90 0.87 6.25
C SER A 169 -15.69 1.45 4.85
N ARG A 170 -14.69 2.33 4.75
CA ARG A 170 -14.11 2.74 3.48
C ARG A 170 -12.87 1.89 3.19
N LEU A 171 -12.73 1.39 1.97
CA LEU A 171 -11.53 0.67 1.55
C LEU A 171 -10.56 1.65 0.89
N LEU A 172 -9.36 1.79 1.47
CA LEU A 172 -8.23 2.47 0.87
C LEU A 172 -7.19 1.45 0.41
N ALA A 173 -6.81 1.48 -0.86
CA ALA A 173 -5.81 0.56 -1.40
C ALA A 173 -4.58 1.30 -1.94
N LEU A 174 -3.39 0.90 -1.49
CA LEU A 174 -2.11 1.29 -2.10
C LEU A 174 -1.68 0.19 -3.06
N VAL A 175 -1.60 0.51 -4.34
CA VAL A 175 -1.29 -0.44 -5.41
C VAL A 175 -0.49 0.22 -6.53
N GLY A 176 0.21 -0.58 -7.32
CA GLY A 176 0.86 -0.05 -8.51
C GLY A 176 -0.13 0.73 -9.39
N ARG A 177 0.30 1.87 -9.92
CA ARG A 177 -0.53 2.83 -10.66
C ARG A 177 -1.42 2.17 -11.72
N VAL A 178 -0.91 1.18 -12.42
CA VAL A 178 -1.65 0.48 -13.47
C VAL A 178 -2.90 -0.27 -12.97
N HIS A 179 -2.94 -0.70 -11.71
CA HIS A 179 -4.07 -1.40 -11.10
C HIS A 179 -5.12 -0.44 -10.54
N ALA A 180 -4.70 0.78 -10.18
CA ALA A 180 -5.56 1.83 -9.68
C ALA A 180 -6.33 2.57 -10.78
N GLU A 181 -5.93 2.47 -12.04
CA GLU A 181 -6.57 3.18 -13.15
C GLU A 181 -7.98 2.68 -13.41
N LYS A 182 -8.86 3.60 -13.84
CA LYS A 182 -10.27 3.29 -14.16
C LYS A 182 -10.52 3.09 -15.66
N ILE A 183 -9.49 3.24 -16.48
CA ILE A 183 -9.56 3.11 -17.93
C ILE A 183 -8.48 2.16 -18.44
N ARG A 184 -8.83 1.42 -19.50
CA ARG A 184 -7.87 0.53 -20.16
C ARG A 184 -6.83 1.33 -20.90
N ARG A 185 -5.56 1.03 -20.69
CA ARG A 185 -4.47 1.52 -21.54
C ARG A 185 -4.42 0.76 -22.85
N VAL A 186 -4.32 1.47 -23.97
CA VAL A 186 -4.14 0.85 -25.27
C VAL A 186 -2.82 0.07 -25.29
N GLY A 187 -2.86 -1.18 -25.72
CA GLY A 187 -1.68 -2.05 -25.78
C GLY A 187 -1.26 -2.67 -24.44
N SER A 188 -1.94 -2.37 -23.34
CA SER A 188 -1.64 -3.02 -22.03
C SER A 188 -2.03 -4.49 -22.05
N PRO A 189 -1.13 -5.40 -21.63
CA PRO A 189 -1.44 -6.82 -21.46
C PRO A 189 -2.41 -7.09 -20.30
N LEU A 190 -2.53 -6.15 -19.35
CA LEU A 190 -3.41 -6.25 -18.20
C LEU A 190 -4.90 -6.22 -18.56
N GLY A 191 -5.24 -5.71 -19.75
CA GLY A 191 -6.63 -5.51 -20.11
C GLY A 191 -7.26 -4.34 -19.38
N LEU A 192 -8.41 -4.55 -18.72
CA LEU A 192 -9.04 -3.56 -17.87
C LEU A 192 -8.39 -3.62 -16.46
N PRO A 193 -7.92 -2.48 -15.90
CA PRO A 193 -7.34 -2.45 -14.56
C PRO A 193 -8.30 -2.89 -13.47
N ALA A 194 -7.77 -3.37 -12.34
CA ALA A 194 -8.58 -3.91 -11.26
C ALA A 194 -9.60 -2.90 -10.70
N ALA A 195 -9.21 -1.66 -10.48
CA ALA A 195 -10.11 -0.61 -10.01
C ALA A 195 -11.26 -0.30 -10.98
N ALA A 196 -11.06 -0.53 -12.28
CA ALA A 196 -12.10 -0.32 -13.31
C ALA A 196 -13.19 -1.41 -13.31
N HIS A 197 -13.01 -2.52 -12.57
CA HIS A 197 -14.03 -3.54 -12.36
C HIS A 197 -14.93 -3.24 -11.15
N ILE A 198 -14.59 -2.23 -10.33
CA ILE A 198 -15.42 -1.78 -9.20
C ILE A 198 -16.39 -0.70 -9.70
N ARG A 199 -17.54 -0.58 -9.02
CA ARG A 199 -18.58 0.38 -9.39
C ARG A 199 -17.99 1.82 -9.45
N PRO A 200 -18.05 2.48 -10.61
CA PRO A 200 -17.36 3.76 -10.81
C PRO A 200 -17.91 4.89 -9.93
N GLU A 201 -19.20 4.83 -9.57
CA GLU A 201 -19.87 5.81 -8.71
C GLU A 201 -19.40 5.74 -7.26
N GLU A 202 -18.93 4.57 -6.80
CA GLU A 202 -18.42 4.38 -5.44
C GLU A 202 -16.89 4.47 -5.35
N THR A 203 -16.22 4.77 -6.47
CA THR A 203 -14.77 4.62 -6.61
C THR A 203 -14.08 5.92 -6.99
N LEU A 204 -13.07 6.28 -6.22
CA LEU A 204 -12.07 7.28 -6.60
C LEU A 204 -10.71 6.62 -6.80
N SER A 205 -9.97 7.11 -7.79
CA SER A 205 -8.60 6.70 -8.07
C SER A 205 -7.71 7.91 -8.11
N LEU A 206 -6.63 7.84 -7.35
CA LEU A 206 -5.59 8.85 -7.26
C LEU A 206 -4.30 8.27 -7.84
N SER A 207 -3.44 9.10 -8.35
CA SER A 207 -2.07 8.72 -8.70
C SER A 207 -1.12 9.62 -7.94
N VAL A 208 -0.17 9.03 -7.23
CA VAL A 208 0.89 9.82 -6.63
C VAL A 208 1.86 10.21 -7.74
N ALA A 209 1.91 11.51 -8.03
CA ALA A 209 2.84 12.07 -9.00
C ALA A 209 4.22 12.23 -8.36
N HIS A 210 5.27 12.11 -9.17
CA HIS A 210 6.64 12.41 -8.79
C HIS A 210 7.33 13.16 -9.93
N GLN A 211 8.27 14.02 -9.59
CA GLN A 211 9.03 14.85 -10.54
C GLN A 211 10.29 14.16 -11.08
N GLY A 212 10.27 12.84 -11.19
CA GLY A 212 11.46 12.04 -11.48
C GLY A 212 12.24 11.74 -10.21
N GLY A 213 13.52 11.39 -10.37
CA GLY A 213 14.40 10.98 -9.27
C GLY A 213 14.70 9.49 -9.30
N GLU A 214 14.66 8.84 -8.15
CA GLU A 214 14.98 7.42 -8.01
C GLU A 214 13.88 6.69 -7.24
N ALA A 215 13.62 5.44 -7.64
CA ALA A 215 12.84 4.49 -6.86
C ALA A 215 13.73 3.32 -6.43
N TRP A 216 13.57 2.85 -5.21
CA TRP A 216 14.28 1.66 -4.76
C TRP A 216 13.74 0.42 -5.46
N MET A 217 14.60 -0.30 -6.13
CA MET A 217 14.26 -1.58 -6.79
C MET A 217 15.50 -2.45 -6.93
N CYS A 218 15.29 -3.73 -7.15
CA CYS A 218 16.35 -4.67 -7.45
C CYS A 218 16.21 -5.12 -8.91
N ARG A 219 17.27 -4.95 -9.69
CA ARG A 219 17.42 -5.55 -11.04
C ARG A 219 18.54 -6.56 -10.99
N ASP A 220 19.78 -6.16 -11.24
CA ASP A 220 20.97 -6.98 -11.01
C ASP A 220 21.41 -6.82 -9.55
N ASP A 221 21.39 -5.59 -9.03
CA ASP A 221 21.60 -5.20 -7.64
C ASP A 221 20.41 -4.39 -7.11
N CYS A 222 20.23 -4.36 -5.79
CA CYS A 222 19.21 -3.54 -5.13
C CYS A 222 19.71 -2.13 -4.88
N GLY A 223 18.92 -1.12 -5.21
CA GLY A 223 19.29 0.27 -5.01
C GLY A 223 18.33 1.25 -5.66
N GLY A 224 18.70 2.53 -5.64
CA GLY A 224 17.98 3.58 -6.37
C GLY A 224 18.13 3.39 -7.87
N ALA A 225 17.01 3.24 -8.56
CA ALA A 225 16.96 3.21 -10.03
C ALA A 225 16.25 4.48 -10.53
N PRO A 226 16.79 5.15 -11.57
CA PRO A 226 16.20 6.36 -12.08
C PRO A 226 14.79 6.11 -12.62
N ILE A 227 13.86 7.00 -12.25
CA ILE A 227 12.49 7.02 -12.76
C ILE A 227 12.23 8.33 -13.51
N PRO A 228 11.51 8.28 -14.64
CA PRO A 228 11.21 9.49 -15.39
C PRO A 228 10.21 10.36 -14.64
N ASN A 229 10.23 11.66 -14.93
CA ASN A 229 9.14 12.54 -14.52
C ASN A 229 7.84 12.07 -15.18
N VAL A 230 6.77 11.87 -14.42
CA VAL A 230 5.47 11.43 -14.97
C VAL A 230 4.61 12.58 -15.50
N ASP A 231 5.02 13.81 -15.22
CA ASP A 231 4.34 15.04 -15.69
C ASP A 231 5.05 15.69 -16.91
N ALA A 232 6.06 15.02 -17.47
CA ALA A 232 6.84 15.51 -18.62
C ALA A 232 6.28 15.02 -19.96
#